data_2a21f66b40df4e73f05b4199360f653d
#
_entry.id   2a21f66b40df4e73f05b4199360f653d
#
_cell.length_a   1.000
_cell.length_b   1.000
_cell.length_c   1.000
_cell.angle_alpha   90.00
_cell.angle_beta   90.00
_cell.angle_gamma   90.00
#
_symmetry.space_group_name_H-M   'P 1'
#
loop_
_entity.id
_entity.type
_entity.pdbx_description
1 polymer ?
#
loop_
_entity_poly.entity_id
_entity_poly.type
_entity_poly.pdbx_seq_one_letter_code
_entity_poly.pdbx_strand_id
1 'polypeptide(L)'
;MKLSCNVARDLLPLYHDGVCSDESRALVEEHLDGCPDCTGILKELQGEVELPHESPDDLAPLEQIRRNVKRGKKKAWLRGIAAALAVVMTAVGGWYGWWYVNDYRYYQRFAQGHEPVADQSADAHGNTTVLYEVDGDGHILGAVQDQPNVYMWSEGGYDFQVIVPRYPGDFEMLIVNKTMRPIPKNIVPGREIDTWLSFGREEYAYHVGVEVTTRTAVPGQAHLKTETATTYIMLDEDLNQIYPAYMDEAAIACQDAFYEEYQTQILDIIRAAQSQWPFLVEE
;
A
#
# COMPACT_ATOMS: atom_id res chain seq x y z
N MET A 1 58.12 -61.89 38.34
CA MET A 1 58.00 -60.74 39.24
C MET A 1 56.60 -60.84 39.89
N LYS A 2 56.50 -61.04 41.21
CA LYS A 2 55.23 -61.26 41.84
C LYS A 2 54.46 -59.92 41.95
N LEU A 3 53.29 -59.82 41.32
CA LEU A 3 52.43 -58.65 41.43
C LEU A 3 51.90 -58.50 42.87
N SER A 4 51.91 -57.28 43.43
CA SER A 4 51.34 -57.04 44.76
C SER A 4 49.80 -56.92 44.64
N CYS A 5 49.06 -57.28 45.71
CA CYS A 5 47.59 -57.17 45.70
C CYS A 5 47.07 -55.78 45.41
N ASN A 6 47.78 -54.73 45.82
CA ASN A 6 47.38 -53.35 45.57
C ASN A 6 47.43 -53.03 44.06
N VAL A 7 48.51 -53.42 43.39
CA VAL A 7 48.63 -53.20 41.93
C VAL A 7 47.68 -54.10 41.17
N ALA A 8 47.46 -55.35 41.65
CA ALA A 8 46.46 -56.23 41.06
C ALA A 8 45.05 -55.60 41.10
N ARG A 9 44.62 -55.01 42.24
CA ARG A 9 43.31 -54.35 42.40
C ARG A 9 43.16 -53.17 41.49
N ASP A 10 44.17 -52.38 41.22
CA ASP A 10 44.15 -51.26 40.31
C ASP A 10 43.97 -51.70 38.84
N LEU A 11 44.46 -52.91 38.52
CA LEU A 11 44.37 -53.48 37.18
C LEU A 11 43.11 -54.33 36.95
N LEU A 12 42.40 -54.79 38.01
CA LEU A 12 41.18 -55.61 37.87
C LEU A 12 40.07 -55.00 37.05
N PRO A 13 39.72 -53.67 37.15
CA PRO A 13 38.74 -53.06 36.30
C PRO A 13 39.19 -53.08 34.82
N LEU A 14 40.42 -52.78 34.51
CA LEU A 14 40.95 -52.80 33.14
C LEU A 14 41.03 -54.22 32.58
N TYR A 15 41.31 -55.21 33.44
CA TYR A 15 41.29 -56.62 33.10
C TYR A 15 39.87 -57.09 32.79
N HIS A 16 38.86 -56.69 33.58
CA HIS A 16 37.44 -56.97 33.39
C HIS A 16 36.96 -56.40 32.07
N ASP A 17 37.29 -55.16 31.76
CA ASP A 17 36.88 -54.46 30.54
C ASP A 17 37.64 -54.89 29.28
N GLY A 18 38.65 -55.81 29.47
CA GLY A 18 39.41 -56.36 28.36
C GLY A 18 40.40 -55.39 27.69
N VAL A 19 40.70 -54.26 28.34
CA VAL A 19 41.57 -53.17 27.80
C VAL A 19 43.01 -53.24 28.31
N CYS A 20 43.41 -54.28 29.11
CA CYS A 20 44.75 -54.52 29.51
C CYS A 20 45.64 -54.93 28.32
N SER A 21 46.97 -54.53 28.38
CA SER A 21 47.97 -55.10 27.48
C SER A 21 48.16 -56.60 27.80
N ASP A 22 48.64 -57.35 26.82
CA ASP A 22 48.87 -58.82 27.01
C ASP A 22 49.80 -59.13 28.14
N GLU A 23 50.86 -58.31 28.38
CA GLU A 23 51.80 -58.46 29.48
C GLU A 23 51.14 -58.19 30.84
N SER A 24 50.30 -57.15 30.96
CA SER A 24 49.55 -56.82 32.15
C SER A 24 48.51 -57.90 32.48
N ARG A 25 47.84 -58.45 31.44
CA ARG A 25 46.89 -59.55 31.56
C ARG A 25 47.50 -60.78 32.15
N ALA A 26 48.66 -61.20 31.60
CA ALA A 26 49.38 -62.37 32.11
C ALA A 26 49.79 -62.19 33.55
N LEU A 27 50.22 -61.00 33.98
CA LEU A 27 50.62 -60.75 35.40
C LEU A 27 49.39 -60.77 36.34
N VAL A 28 48.25 -60.27 35.91
CA VAL A 28 46.98 -60.29 36.67
C VAL A 28 46.51 -61.74 36.82
N GLU A 29 46.52 -62.53 35.73
CA GLU A 29 46.15 -63.95 35.75
C GLU A 29 47.05 -64.78 36.69
N GLU A 30 48.42 -64.64 36.64
CA GLU A 30 49.36 -65.28 37.55
C GLU A 30 49.02 -64.90 39.00
N HIS A 31 48.65 -63.66 39.29
CA HIS A 31 48.27 -63.23 40.62
C HIS A 31 46.94 -63.79 41.11
N LEU A 32 45.94 -63.88 40.25
CA LEU A 32 44.60 -64.39 40.57
C LEU A 32 44.62 -65.90 40.90
N ASP A 33 45.51 -66.67 40.25
CA ASP A 33 45.68 -68.07 40.55
C ASP A 33 46.24 -68.29 42.00
N GLY A 34 46.88 -67.32 42.57
CA GLY A 34 47.49 -67.43 43.90
C GLY A 34 46.79 -66.60 45.00
N CYS A 35 45.84 -65.77 44.68
CA CYS A 35 45.23 -64.84 45.62
C CYS A 35 43.65 -64.84 45.60
N PRO A 36 43.04 -65.56 46.59
CA PRO A 36 41.57 -65.69 46.66
C PRO A 36 40.86 -64.37 46.89
N ASP A 37 41.56 -63.38 47.60
CA ASP A 37 40.91 -62.07 47.85
C ASP A 37 40.70 -61.26 46.55
N CYS A 38 41.72 -61.25 45.67
CA CYS A 38 41.61 -60.54 44.39
C CYS A 38 40.65 -61.25 43.42
N THR A 39 40.56 -62.55 43.48
CA THR A 39 39.58 -63.34 42.72
C THR A 39 38.16 -63.04 43.20
N GLY A 40 37.96 -62.79 44.52
CA GLY A 40 36.66 -62.35 45.06
C GLY A 40 36.24 -60.99 44.51
N ILE A 41 37.19 -60.05 44.52
CA ILE A 41 36.91 -58.72 43.97
C ILE A 41 36.54 -58.74 42.45
N LEU A 42 37.24 -59.59 41.67
CA LEU A 42 36.93 -59.79 40.28
C LEU A 42 35.49 -60.32 40.06
N LYS A 43 35.05 -61.27 40.90
CA LYS A 43 33.71 -61.80 40.88
C LYS A 43 32.63 -60.76 41.20
N GLU A 44 32.93 -59.85 42.16
CA GLU A 44 32.05 -58.73 42.47
C GLU A 44 31.94 -57.71 41.29
N LEU A 45 33.03 -57.48 40.57
CA LEU A 45 33.06 -56.67 39.39
C LEU A 45 32.29 -57.32 38.21
N GLN A 46 32.30 -58.65 38.12
CA GLN A 46 31.58 -59.44 37.14
C GLN A 46 30.06 -59.60 37.45
N GLY A 47 29.64 -59.24 38.66
CA GLY A 47 28.25 -59.23 39.06
C GLY A 47 27.47 -58.24 38.17
N GLU A 48 26.47 -58.72 37.41
CA GLU A 48 25.55 -57.88 36.68
C GLU A 48 24.91 -56.86 37.65
N VAL A 49 25.20 -55.57 37.44
CA VAL A 49 24.41 -54.51 38.04
C VAL A 49 23.07 -54.59 37.37
N GLU A 50 22.04 -55.19 37.99
CA GLU A 50 20.66 -55.03 37.58
C GLU A 50 20.34 -53.55 37.63
N LEU A 51 20.42 -52.87 36.48
CA LEU A 51 19.85 -51.54 36.32
C LEU A 51 18.36 -51.68 36.66
N PRO A 52 17.80 -50.80 37.47
CA PRO A 52 16.38 -50.76 37.75
C PRO A 52 15.65 -50.81 36.42
N HIS A 53 14.87 -51.81 36.18
CA HIS A 53 14.01 -51.91 34.98
C HIS A 53 13.03 -50.75 35.07
N GLU A 54 13.23 -49.67 34.29
CA GLU A 54 12.25 -48.61 34.15
C GLU A 54 10.98 -49.21 33.66
N SER A 55 9.99 -49.33 34.54
CA SER A 55 8.68 -49.79 34.13
C SER A 55 8.07 -48.80 33.14
N PRO A 56 7.31 -49.26 32.13
CA PRO A 56 6.62 -48.35 31.17
C PRO A 56 5.75 -47.31 31.88
N ASP A 57 5.32 -47.57 33.10
CA ASP A 57 4.55 -46.65 33.93
C ASP A 57 5.31 -45.41 34.44
N ASP A 58 6.65 -45.54 34.60
CA ASP A 58 7.48 -44.44 35.10
C ASP A 58 7.66 -43.32 34.05
N LEU A 59 7.40 -43.61 32.76
CA LEU A 59 7.46 -42.65 31.66
C LEU A 59 6.13 -41.91 31.42
N ALA A 60 5.04 -42.40 31.99
CA ALA A 60 3.70 -41.83 31.79
C ALA A 60 3.59 -40.34 32.22
N PRO A 61 4.21 -39.89 33.35
CA PRO A 61 4.21 -38.47 33.72
C PRO A 61 4.97 -37.59 32.72
N LEU A 62 6.08 -38.07 32.19
CA LEU A 62 6.92 -37.34 31.22
C LEU A 62 6.21 -37.19 29.89
N GLU A 63 5.51 -38.22 29.41
CA GLU A 63 4.69 -38.12 28.19
C GLU A 63 3.52 -37.16 28.35
N GLN A 64 2.89 -37.12 29.52
CA GLN A 64 1.80 -36.19 29.82
C GLN A 64 2.32 -34.74 29.83
N ILE A 65 3.46 -34.47 30.41
CA ILE A 65 4.12 -33.16 30.39
C ILE A 65 4.47 -32.77 28.95
N ARG A 66 5.07 -33.69 28.17
CA ARG A 66 5.39 -33.45 26.75
C ARG A 66 4.14 -33.10 25.91
N ARG A 67 3.03 -33.81 26.12
CA ARG A 67 1.74 -33.53 25.43
C ARG A 67 1.20 -32.16 25.84
N ASN A 68 1.25 -31.81 27.12
CA ASN A 68 0.78 -30.52 27.62
C ASN A 68 1.63 -29.35 27.11
N VAL A 69 2.96 -29.49 27.06
CA VAL A 69 3.88 -28.49 26.51
C VAL A 69 3.64 -28.29 25.00
N LYS A 70 3.48 -29.38 24.25
CA LYS A 70 3.14 -29.30 22.80
C LYS A 70 1.80 -28.60 22.57
N ARG A 71 0.76 -28.93 23.36
CA ARG A 71 -0.56 -28.27 23.30
C ARG A 71 -0.48 -26.81 23.70
N GLY A 72 0.30 -26.48 24.73
CA GLY A 72 0.55 -25.11 25.17
C GLY A 72 1.23 -24.27 24.10
N LYS A 73 2.30 -24.78 23.49
CA LYS A 73 3.01 -24.12 22.39
C LYS A 73 2.09 -23.88 21.17
N LYS A 74 1.28 -24.89 20.78
CA LYS A 74 0.33 -24.74 19.67
C LYS A 74 -0.74 -23.70 19.96
N LYS A 75 -1.28 -23.66 21.19
CA LYS A 75 -2.25 -22.62 21.60
C LYS A 75 -1.62 -21.23 21.66
N ALA A 76 -0.40 -21.10 22.17
CA ALA A 76 0.34 -19.84 22.21
C ALA A 76 0.63 -19.32 20.78
N TRP A 77 1.07 -20.20 19.90
CA TRP A 77 1.30 -19.88 18.48
C TRP A 77 0.02 -19.42 17.77
N LEU A 78 -1.09 -20.13 17.96
CA LEU A 78 -2.39 -19.74 17.39
C LEU A 78 -2.87 -18.39 17.95
N ARG A 79 -2.67 -18.11 19.25
CA ARG A 79 -2.99 -16.81 19.83
C ARG A 79 -2.09 -15.70 19.25
N GLY A 80 -0.82 -15.97 19.01
CA GLY A 80 0.10 -15.04 18.35
C GLY A 80 -0.35 -14.70 16.94
N ILE A 81 -0.73 -15.71 16.14
CA ILE A 81 -1.29 -15.49 14.80
C ILE A 81 -2.58 -14.68 14.87
N ALA A 82 -3.51 -15.06 15.77
CA ALA A 82 -4.77 -14.33 15.91
C ALA A 82 -4.55 -12.86 16.31
N ALA A 83 -3.60 -12.59 17.22
CA ALA A 83 -3.22 -11.23 17.58
C ALA A 83 -2.61 -10.46 16.41
N ALA A 84 -1.69 -11.08 15.64
CA ALA A 84 -1.09 -10.47 14.46
C ALA A 84 -2.14 -10.16 13.39
N LEU A 85 -3.06 -11.10 13.12
CA LEU A 85 -4.16 -10.89 12.20
C LEU A 85 -5.10 -9.76 12.68
N ALA A 86 -5.39 -9.70 13.98
CA ALA A 86 -6.20 -8.61 14.55
C ALA A 86 -5.54 -7.25 14.33
N VAL A 87 -4.22 -7.13 14.54
CA VAL A 87 -3.47 -5.89 14.27
C VAL A 87 -3.53 -5.51 12.80
N VAL A 88 -3.31 -6.47 11.89
CA VAL A 88 -3.39 -6.23 10.44
C VAL A 88 -4.80 -5.80 10.03
N MET A 89 -5.82 -6.49 10.52
CA MET A 89 -7.22 -6.15 10.23
C MET A 89 -7.59 -4.76 10.76
N THR A 90 -7.09 -4.38 11.94
CA THR A 90 -7.33 -3.04 12.50
C THR A 90 -6.62 -1.97 11.68
N ALA A 91 -5.37 -2.21 11.28
CA ALA A 91 -4.61 -1.27 10.45
C ALA A 91 -5.25 -1.09 9.07
N VAL A 92 -5.59 -2.19 8.40
CA VAL A 92 -6.27 -2.18 7.09
C VAL A 92 -7.66 -1.53 7.22
N GLY A 93 -8.45 -1.92 8.23
CA GLY A 93 -9.77 -1.34 8.48
C GLY A 93 -9.70 0.16 8.80
N GLY A 94 -8.70 0.59 9.58
CA GLY A 94 -8.45 1.99 9.87
C GLY A 94 -8.08 2.79 8.62
N TRP A 95 -7.20 2.25 7.79
CA TRP A 95 -6.82 2.86 6.52
C TRP A 95 -7.98 2.98 5.54
N TYR A 96 -8.77 1.90 5.36
CA TYR A 96 -9.98 1.94 4.54
C TYR A 96 -11.04 2.89 5.11
N GLY A 97 -11.20 2.93 6.44
CA GLY A 97 -12.12 3.86 7.10
C GLY A 97 -11.71 5.31 6.89
N TRP A 98 -10.42 5.61 7.01
CA TRP A 98 -9.87 6.93 6.73
C TRP A 98 -10.12 7.33 5.27
N TRP A 99 -9.78 6.47 4.30
CA TRP A 99 -10.04 6.68 2.89
C TRP A 99 -11.54 6.90 2.61
N TYR A 100 -12.40 6.05 3.19
CA TYR A 100 -13.84 6.17 2.99
C TYR A 100 -14.39 7.54 3.42
N VAL A 101 -13.96 8.03 4.58
CA VAL A 101 -14.42 9.33 5.11
C VAL A 101 -13.80 10.49 4.36
N ASN A 102 -12.50 10.41 4.08
CA ASN A 102 -11.75 11.54 3.54
C ASN A 102 -11.77 11.60 2.02
N ASP A 103 -11.73 10.47 1.30
CA ASP A 103 -11.68 10.47 -0.16
C ASP A 103 -13.05 10.17 -0.75
N TYR A 104 -13.56 8.98 -0.49
CA TYR A 104 -14.82 8.54 -1.10
C TYR A 104 -15.98 9.49 -0.78
N ARG A 105 -16.26 9.76 0.49
CA ARG A 105 -17.37 10.66 0.89
C ARG A 105 -17.15 12.10 0.46
N TYR A 106 -15.91 12.55 0.40
CA TYR A 106 -15.58 13.88 -0.08
C TYR A 106 -16.03 14.07 -1.54
N TYR A 107 -15.59 13.20 -2.45
CA TYR A 107 -15.99 13.31 -3.87
C TYR A 107 -17.44 12.92 -4.10
N GLN A 108 -17.98 11.97 -3.33
CA GLN A 108 -19.39 11.56 -3.42
C GLN A 108 -20.36 12.72 -3.17
N ARG A 109 -20.05 13.67 -2.32
CA ARG A 109 -20.90 14.83 -2.05
C ARG A 109 -21.06 15.74 -3.27
N PHE A 110 -20.06 15.81 -4.14
CA PHE A 110 -20.13 16.59 -5.38
C PHE A 110 -20.99 15.91 -6.46
N ALA A 111 -21.10 14.60 -6.43
CA ALA A 111 -21.92 13.81 -7.33
C ALA A 111 -23.37 13.66 -6.86
N GLN A 112 -23.72 14.20 -5.68
CA GLN A 112 -25.03 14.01 -5.07
C GLN A 112 -26.15 14.58 -5.95
N GLY A 113 -27.17 13.76 -6.21
CA GLY A 113 -28.31 14.14 -7.07
C GLY A 113 -28.12 13.84 -8.54
N HIS A 114 -26.95 13.33 -8.93
CA HIS A 114 -26.66 12.91 -10.30
C HIS A 114 -26.45 11.41 -10.38
N GLU A 115 -26.76 10.83 -11.52
CA GLU A 115 -26.50 9.41 -11.81
C GLU A 115 -25.12 9.26 -12.45
N PRO A 116 -24.40 8.18 -12.17
CA PRO A 116 -23.13 7.91 -12.82
C PRO A 116 -23.35 7.70 -14.33
N VAL A 117 -22.33 8.01 -15.11
CA VAL A 117 -22.36 7.76 -16.56
C VAL A 117 -22.37 6.26 -16.78
N ALA A 118 -23.56 5.73 -17.00
CA ALA A 118 -23.78 4.38 -17.47
C ALA A 118 -23.94 4.44 -18.98
N ASP A 119 -23.07 3.73 -19.68
CA ASP A 119 -23.21 3.41 -21.10
C ASP A 119 -23.55 4.60 -22.02
N GLN A 120 -22.51 5.21 -22.62
CA GLN A 120 -22.62 6.17 -23.75
C GLN A 120 -23.84 7.11 -23.71
N SER A 121 -24.14 7.70 -22.56
CA SER A 121 -25.20 8.70 -22.53
C SER A 121 -24.72 9.98 -23.22
N ALA A 122 -25.54 10.47 -24.14
CA ALA A 122 -25.36 11.80 -24.68
C ALA A 122 -25.51 12.83 -23.55
N ASP A 123 -24.65 13.85 -23.52
CA ASP A 123 -24.84 14.99 -22.65
C ASP A 123 -26.19 15.70 -22.93
N ALA A 124 -26.55 16.67 -22.09
CA ALA A 124 -27.78 17.44 -22.26
C ALA A 124 -27.90 18.16 -23.63
N HIS A 125 -26.82 18.19 -24.41
CA HIS A 125 -26.74 18.77 -25.74
C HIS A 125 -26.66 17.72 -26.86
N GLY A 126 -26.77 16.43 -26.53
CA GLY A 126 -26.73 15.35 -27.51
C GLY A 126 -25.30 14.93 -27.93
N ASN A 127 -24.25 15.43 -27.22
CA ASN A 127 -22.88 15.01 -27.45
C ASN A 127 -22.60 13.75 -26.63
N THR A 128 -22.14 12.71 -27.29
CA THR A 128 -21.70 11.49 -26.60
C THR A 128 -20.33 11.72 -26.05
N THR A 129 -20.21 11.86 -24.73
CA THR A 129 -18.90 11.87 -24.07
C THR A 129 -18.48 10.44 -23.86
N VAL A 130 -17.59 9.96 -24.70
CA VAL A 130 -16.97 8.64 -24.54
C VAL A 130 -15.64 8.85 -23.86
N LEU A 131 -15.46 8.28 -22.69
CA LEU A 131 -14.15 8.18 -22.07
C LEU A 131 -13.38 7.06 -22.78
N TYR A 132 -12.23 7.42 -23.31
CA TYR A 132 -11.37 6.48 -24.02
C TYR A 132 -10.18 6.09 -23.16
N GLU A 133 -9.89 4.80 -23.15
CA GLU A 133 -8.62 4.31 -22.67
C GLU A 133 -7.55 4.67 -23.69
N VAL A 134 -6.48 5.33 -23.25
CA VAL A 134 -5.36 5.73 -24.10
C VAL A 134 -4.08 5.05 -23.60
N ASP A 135 -3.21 4.68 -24.54
CA ASP A 135 -1.88 4.19 -24.22
C ASP A 135 -0.94 5.33 -23.78
N GLY A 136 0.30 4.96 -23.42
CA GLY A 136 1.34 5.91 -23.03
C GLY A 136 1.73 6.93 -24.10
N ASP A 137 1.39 6.66 -25.34
CA ASP A 137 1.65 7.51 -26.54
C ASP A 137 0.43 8.34 -26.93
N GLY A 138 -0.70 8.19 -26.19
CA GLY A 138 -1.93 8.93 -26.43
C GLY A 138 -2.85 8.32 -27.50
N HIS A 139 -2.61 7.07 -27.94
CA HIS A 139 -3.51 6.39 -28.87
C HIS A 139 -4.72 5.81 -28.11
N ILE A 140 -5.88 5.96 -28.70
CA ILE A 140 -7.14 5.44 -28.16
C ILE A 140 -7.16 3.92 -28.29
N LEU A 141 -7.18 3.22 -27.14
CA LEU A 141 -7.26 1.76 -27.06
C LEU A 141 -8.69 1.24 -27.15
N GLY A 142 -9.66 2.03 -26.68
CA GLY A 142 -11.06 1.69 -26.70
C GLY A 142 -11.90 2.62 -25.83
N ALA A 143 -13.22 2.47 -25.89
CA ALA A 143 -14.13 3.14 -24.97
C ALA A 143 -14.12 2.38 -23.63
N VAL A 144 -13.97 3.10 -22.54
CA VAL A 144 -14.10 2.50 -21.19
C VAL A 144 -15.59 2.25 -20.96
N GLN A 145 -15.97 0.99 -20.98
CA GLN A 145 -17.34 0.56 -20.65
C GLN A 145 -17.50 0.51 -19.12
N ASP A 146 -18.70 0.87 -18.65
CA ASP A 146 -19.10 0.85 -17.24
C ASP A 146 -18.19 1.66 -16.30
N GLN A 147 -18.41 2.95 -16.24
CA GLN A 147 -17.77 3.83 -15.23
C GLN A 147 -18.79 4.25 -14.16
N PRO A 148 -19.09 3.36 -13.21
CA PRO A 148 -20.10 3.62 -12.18
C PRO A 148 -19.67 4.70 -11.17
N ASN A 149 -18.47 5.22 -11.31
CA ASN A 149 -17.88 6.24 -10.45
C ASN A 149 -17.65 7.58 -11.15
N VAL A 150 -18.03 7.71 -12.41
CA VAL A 150 -17.93 8.96 -13.20
C VAL A 150 -19.30 9.58 -13.34
N TYR A 151 -19.40 10.84 -12.97
CA TYR A 151 -20.63 11.64 -13.04
C TYR A 151 -20.34 12.84 -13.94
N MET A 152 -21.24 13.11 -14.89
CA MET A 152 -21.10 14.22 -15.84
C MET A 152 -22.45 14.82 -16.12
N TRP A 153 -22.54 16.15 -16.10
CA TRP A 153 -23.75 16.89 -16.46
C TRP A 153 -23.39 18.29 -16.91
N SER A 154 -24.33 18.96 -17.58
CA SER A 154 -24.19 20.35 -18.02
C SER A 154 -25.28 21.19 -17.39
N GLU A 155 -24.91 22.32 -16.82
CA GLU A 155 -25.85 23.28 -16.25
C GLU A 155 -25.29 24.71 -16.34
N GLY A 156 -26.19 25.69 -16.64
CA GLY A 156 -25.81 27.10 -16.67
C GLY A 156 -24.74 27.47 -17.70
N GLY A 157 -24.46 26.60 -18.69
CA GLY A 157 -23.39 26.80 -19.67
C GLY A 157 -22.03 26.31 -19.22
N TYR A 158 -22.01 25.46 -18.20
CA TYR A 158 -20.80 24.78 -17.68
C TYR A 158 -21.03 23.27 -17.68
N ASP A 159 -19.95 22.54 -17.91
CA ASP A 159 -19.87 21.08 -17.84
C ASP A 159 -19.16 20.67 -16.58
N PHE A 160 -19.81 19.84 -15.79
CA PHE A 160 -19.33 19.33 -14.52
C PHE A 160 -18.92 17.88 -14.67
N GLN A 161 -17.77 17.52 -14.15
CA GLN A 161 -17.29 16.16 -14.11
C GLN A 161 -16.76 15.84 -12.71
N VAL A 162 -17.25 14.74 -12.15
CA VAL A 162 -16.83 14.21 -10.87
C VAL A 162 -16.44 12.76 -11.04
N ILE A 163 -15.24 12.39 -10.63
CA ILE A 163 -14.80 11.00 -10.52
C ILE A 163 -14.63 10.68 -9.05
N VAL A 164 -15.46 9.75 -8.56
CA VAL A 164 -15.43 9.28 -7.17
C VAL A 164 -14.52 8.07 -7.09
N PRO A 165 -13.48 8.05 -6.23
CA PRO A 165 -12.56 6.93 -6.15
C PRO A 165 -13.27 5.67 -5.62
N ARG A 166 -13.05 4.50 -6.25
CA ARG A 166 -13.70 3.22 -5.89
C ARG A 166 -12.98 2.47 -4.79
N TYR A 167 -11.67 2.71 -4.63
CA TYR A 167 -10.79 2.09 -3.65
C TYR A 167 -9.63 3.03 -3.31
N PRO A 168 -8.91 2.81 -2.21
CA PRO A 168 -7.78 3.64 -1.84
C PRO A 168 -6.70 3.68 -2.92
N GLY A 169 -6.35 4.89 -3.38
CA GLY A 169 -5.39 5.11 -4.46
C GLY A 169 -5.97 5.00 -5.88
N ASP A 170 -7.31 4.86 -6.01
CA ASP A 170 -7.99 5.02 -7.29
C ASP A 170 -7.97 6.50 -7.71
N PHE A 171 -8.09 6.72 -9.01
CA PHE A 171 -8.11 8.06 -9.58
C PHE A 171 -9.39 8.81 -9.17
N GLU A 172 -9.21 10.04 -8.76
CA GLU A 172 -10.24 10.97 -8.37
C GLU A 172 -10.07 12.29 -9.11
N MET A 173 -11.15 12.89 -9.48
CA MET A 173 -11.12 14.16 -10.21
C MET A 173 -12.41 14.93 -10.00
N LEU A 174 -12.29 16.24 -9.91
CA LEU A 174 -13.41 17.15 -9.98
C LEU A 174 -13.02 18.32 -10.89
N ILE A 175 -13.74 18.44 -11.99
CA ILE A 175 -13.51 19.49 -12.99
C ILE A 175 -14.82 20.15 -13.34
N VAL A 176 -14.77 21.48 -13.46
CA VAL A 176 -15.81 22.30 -14.08
C VAL A 176 -15.19 22.97 -15.29
N ASN A 177 -15.81 22.81 -16.45
CA ASN A 177 -15.41 23.48 -17.68
C ASN A 177 -16.53 24.39 -18.16
N LYS A 178 -16.18 25.47 -18.81
CA LYS A 178 -17.16 26.20 -19.57
C LYS A 178 -17.58 25.37 -20.77
N THR A 179 -18.90 25.19 -20.98
CA THR A 179 -19.41 24.40 -22.10
C THR A 179 -18.94 25.01 -23.43
N MET A 180 -18.08 24.26 -24.09
CA MET A 180 -17.56 24.65 -25.39
C MET A 180 -18.68 24.53 -26.43
N ARG A 181 -19.05 25.63 -27.06
CA ARG A 181 -19.82 25.56 -28.31
C ARG A 181 -18.86 25.04 -29.39
N PRO A 182 -19.27 24.10 -30.24
CA PRO A 182 -18.45 23.65 -31.36
C PRO A 182 -18.31 24.81 -32.36
N ILE A 183 -17.29 25.64 -32.16
CA ILE A 183 -16.89 26.62 -33.15
C ILE A 183 -16.11 25.85 -34.22
N PRO A 184 -16.34 26.11 -35.51
CA PRO A 184 -15.54 25.53 -36.59
C PRO A 184 -14.08 25.90 -36.34
N LYS A 185 -13.36 25.02 -35.69
CA LYS A 185 -11.93 25.19 -35.41
C LYS A 185 -11.23 25.47 -36.75
N ASN A 186 -10.46 26.54 -36.83
CA ASN A 186 -9.56 26.90 -37.91
C ASN A 186 -10.04 27.82 -39.05
N ILE A 187 -11.20 28.40 -38.98
CA ILE A 187 -11.72 29.21 -40.10
C ILE A 187 -11.73 30.72 -39.79
N VAL A 188 -11.78 31.11 -38.53
CA VAL A 188 -11.90 32.51 -38.14
C VAL A 188 -10.70 32.94 -37.27
N PRO A 189 -9.99 34.03 -37.68
CA PRO A 189 -9.04 34.68 -36.78
C PRO A 189 -9.73 35.16 -35.52
N GLY A 190 -9.08 35.07 -34.38
CA GLY A 190 -9.65 35.48 -33.10
C GLY A 190 -8.88 34.96 -31.91
N ARG A 191 -9.37 35.34 -30.75
CA ARG A 191 -8.89 34.89 -29.46
C ARG A 191 -9.99 34.09 -28.77
N GLU A 192 -9.65 32.94 -28.29
CA GLU A 192 -10.50 32.02 -27.54
C GLU A 192 -9.92 31.87 -26.14
N ILE A 193 -10.77 31.88 -25.13
CA ILE A 193 -10.38 31.78 -23.74
C ILE A 193 -11.15 30.60 -23.15
N ASP A 194 -10.45 29.56 -22.81
CA ASP A 194 -10.96 28.40 -22.14
C ASP A 194 -10.58 28.43 -20.68
N THR A 195 -11.53 28.18 -19.80
CA THR A 195 -11.30 28.11 -18.38
C THR A 195 -11.83 26.80 -17.83
N TRP A 196 -11.07 26.20 -16.93
CA TRP A 196 -11.52 25.05 -16.17
C TRP A 196 -11.14 25.23 -14.71
N LEU A 197 -11.93 24.66 -13.83
CA LEU A 197 -11.72 24.67 -12.39
C LEU A 197 -11.54 23.23 -11.94
N SER A 198 -10.48 22.97 -11.21
CA SER A 198 -10.31 21.72 -10.48
C SER A 198 -10.25 22.00 -8.98
N PHE A 199 -10.80 21.08 -8.20
CA PHE A 199 -10.73 21.13 -6.75
C PHE A 199 -9.74 20.07 -6.30
N GLY A 200 -8.82 20.48 -5.44
CA GLY A 200 -7.85 19.62 -4.79
C GLY A 200 -8.03 19.67 -3.27
N ARG A 201 -7.39 18.74 -2.58
CA ARG A 201 -7.25 18.74 -1.11
C ARG A 201 -5.96 19.42 -0.68
N GLU A 202 -5.36 20.16 -1.56
CA GLU A 202 -4.11 20.86 -1.36
C GLU A 202 -4.31 22.18 -0.61
N GLU A 203 -3.27 22.96 -0.50
CA GLU A 203 -3.24 24.22 0.25
C GLU A 203 -4.14 25.32 -0.33
N TYR A 204 -4.86 25.07 -1.42
CA TYR A 204 -5.72 26.03 -2.11
C TYR A 204 -7.12 25.46 -2.35
N ALA A 205 -8.12 26.29 -2.15
CA ALA A 205 -9.53 25.91 -2.36
C ALA A 205 -9.89 25.78 -3.84
N TYR A 206 -9.32 26.64 -4.69
CA TYR A 206 -9.64 26.69 -6.12
C TYR A 206 -8.35 26.65 -6.96
N HIS A 207 -8.32 25.77 -7.93
CA HIS A 207 -7.25 25.66 -8.92
C HIS A 207 -7.85 25.87 -10.30
N VAL A 208 -7.72 27.11 -10.81
CA VAL A 208 -8.32 27.54 -12.08
C VAL A 208 -7.28 27.54 -13.17
N GLY A 209 -7.47 26.73 -14.21
CA GLY A 209 -6.67 26.83 -15.43
C GLY A 209 -7.30 27.81 -16.40
N VAL A 210 -6.46 28.64 -16.99
CA VAL A 210 -6.84 29.58 -18.05
C VAL A 210 -5.97 29.30 -19.27
N GLU A 211 -6.61 28.94 -20.37
CA GLU A 211 -5.96 28.74 -21.65
C GLU A 211 -6.44 29.80 -22.65
N VAL A 212 -5.49 30.47 -23.26
CA VAL A 212 -5.75 31.50 -24.26
C VAL A 212 -5.19 31.05 -25.59
N THR A 213 -6.07 30.77 -26.55
CA THR A 213 -5.72 30.40 -27.90
C THR A 213 -5.92 31.58 -28.84
N THR A 214 -4.85 32.07 -29.43
CA THR A 214 -4.87 33.15 -30.42
C THR A 214 -4.66 32.59 -31.83
N ARG A 215 -5.58 32.90 -32.73
CA ARG A 215 -5.49 32.52 -34.14
C ARG A 215 -5.31 33.76 -35.02
N THR A 216 -4.20 33.82 -35.76
CA THR A 216 -3.84 34.97 -36.58
C THR A 216 -3.76 34.56 -38.05
N ALA A 217 -4.38 35.35 -38.95
CA ALA A 217 -4.21 35.17 -40.38
C ALA A 217 -2.78 35.54 -40.80
N VAL A 218 -2.14 34.66 -41.54
CA VAL A 218 -0.82 34.89 -42.11
C VAL A 218 -0.95 35.15 -43.60
N PRO A 219 -0.51 36.27 -44.13
CA PRO A 219 -0.57 36.58 -45.55
C PRO A 219 0.08 35.46 -46.39
N GLY A 220 -0.66 34.97 -47.40
CA GLY A 220 -0.17 33.92 -48.32
C GLY A 220 -0.27 32.50 -47.79
N GLN A 221 -0.85 32.27 -46.61
CA GLN A 221 -1.13 30.94 -46.06
C GLN A 221 -2.63 30.65 -46.00
N ALA A 222 -2.99 29.39 -46.29
CA ALA A 222 -4.38 28.95 -46.24
C ALA A 222 -4.85 28.58 -44.83
N HIS A 223 -3.93 28.51 -43.87
CA HIS A 223 -4.21 28.15 -42.46
C HIS A 223 -3.81 29.30 -41.52
N LEU A 224 -4.49 29.36 -40.38
CA LEU A 224 -4.22 30.33 -39.35
C LEU A 224 -2.99 29.91 -38.52
N LYS A 225 -2.17 30.87 -38.15
CA LYS A 225 -1.19 30.65 -37.10
C LYS A 225 -1.91 30.57 -35.74
N THR A 226 -1.69 29.52 -35.01
CA THR A 226 -2.29 29.30 -33.69
C THR A 226 -1.19 29.38 -32.62
N GLU A 227 -1.41 30.17 -31.60
CA GLU A 227 -0.56 30.28 -30.43
C GLU A 227 -1.43 30.07 -29.19
N THR A 228 -0.98 29.23 -28.26
CA THR A 228 -1.69 28.91 -27.03
C THR A 228 -0.81 29.22 -25.83
N ALA A 229 -1.37 29.89 -24.84
CA ALA A 229 -0.75 30.14 -23.55
C ALA A 229 -1.68 29.63 -22.45
N THR A 230 -1.12 28.87 -21.51
CA THR A 230 -1.88 28.29 -20.40
C THR A 230 -1.24 28.69 -19.08
N THR A 231 -2.04 29.13 -18.14
CA THR A 231 -1.60 29.45 -16.77
C THR A 231 -2.61 28.90 -15.76
N TYR A 232 -2.11 28.49 -14.61
CA TYR A 232 -2.91 28.05 -13.49
C TYR A 232 -2.93 29.11 -12.39
N ILE A 233 -4.14 29.42 -11.92
CA ILE A 233 -4.37 30.40 -10.85
C ILE A 233 -4.84 29.63 -9.63
N MET A 234 -4.15 29.78 -8.51
CA MET A 234 -4.48 29.14 -7.26
C MET A 234 -5.05 30.17 -6.30
N LEU A 235 -6.22 29.89 -5.74
CA LEU A 235 -6.93 30.83 -4.86
C LEU A 235 -7.31 30.10 -3.56
N ASP A 236 -7.28 30.86 -2.45
CA ASP A 236 -7.84 30.41 -1.18
C ASP A 236 -9.38 30.49 -1.16
N GLU A 237 -9.98 30.14 -0.03
CA GLU A 237 -11.43 30.21 0.17
C GLU A 237 -11.98 31.63 0.07
N ASP A 238 -11.17 32.63 0.41
CA ASP A 238 -11.50 34.07 0.30
C ASP A 238 -11.20 34.65 -1.08
N LEU A 239 -10.80 33.82 -2.05
CA LEU A 239 -10.44 34.18 -3.43
C LEU A 239 -9.15 35.03 -3.54
N ASN A 240 -8.28 34.98 -2.55
CA ASN A 240 -6.96 35.56 -2.66
C ASN A 240 -6.01 34.62 -3.40
N GLN A 241 -5.10 35.18 -4.19
CA GLN A 241 -4.11 34.36 -4.89
C GLN A 241 -3.13 33.71 -3.90
N ILE A 242 -2.84 32.45 -4.13
CA ILE A 242 -1.81 31.68 -3.41
C ILE A 242 -0.65 31.42 -4.38
N TYR A 243 0.56 31.54 -3.86
CA TYR A 243 1.80 31.28 -4.59
C TYR A 243 2.56 30.15 -3.92
N PRO A 244 2.53 28.93 -4.49
CA PRO A 244 3.32 27.82 -3.97
C PRO A 244 4.81 28.15 -3.89
N ALA A 245 5.48 27.60 -2.88
CA ALA A 245 6.88 27.91 -2.58
C ALA A 245 7.88 27.58 -3.71
N TYR A 246 7.47 26.80 -4.70
CA TYR A 246 8.28 26.46 -5.87
C TYR A 246 8.21 27.48 -7.02
N MET A 247 7.29 28.47 -6.93
CA MET A 247 7.15 29.50 -7.96
C MET A 247 8.26 30.53 -7.81
N ASP A 248 8.90 30.86 -8.92
CA ASP A 248 9.82 31.97 -9.02
C ASP A 248 9.09 33.31 -9.28
N GLU A 249 9.82 34.44 -9.19
CA GLU A 249 9.27 35.77 -9.40
C GLU A 249 8.63 35.93 -10.79
N ALA A 250 9.17 35.26 -11.83
CA ALA A 250 8.64 35.35 -13.18
C ALA A 250 7.32 34.61 -13.32
N ALA A 251 7.20 33.45 -12.67
CA ALA A 251 5.96 32.67 -12.63
C ALA A 251 4.86 33.40 -11.84
N ILE A 252 5.22 34.04 -10.72
CA ILE A 252 4.30 34.86 -9.93
C ILE A 252 3.80 36.03 -10.77
N ALA A 253 4.70 36.80 -11.41
CA ALA A 253 4.29 37.92 -12.26
C ALA A 253 3.42 37.49 -13.45
N CYS A 254 3.65 36.29 -14.00
CA CYS A 254 2.82 35.72 -15.04
C CYS A 254 1.42 35.38 -14.51
N GLN A 255 1.32 34.75 -13.33
CA GLN A 255 0.06 34.43 -12.67
C GLN A 255 -0.73 35.72 -12.38
N ASP A 256 -0.09 36.74 -11.83
CA ASP A 256 -0.73 38.03 -11.53
C ASP A 256 -1.29 38.70 -12.79
N ALA A 257 -0.52 38.73 -13.86
CA ALA A 257 -0.95 39.33 -15.12
C ALA A 257 -2.15 38.56 -15.72
N PHE A 258 -2.15 37.24 -15.67
CA PHE A 258 -3.28 36.42 -16.10
C PHE A 258 -4.49 36.60 -15.20
N TYR A 259 -4.30 36.67 -13.89
CA TYR A 259 -5.41 36.90 -12.96
C TYR A 259 -6.08 38.25 -13.20
N GLU A 260 -5.28 39.31 -13.38
CA GLU A 260 -5.81 40.66 -13.66
C GLU A 260 -6.57 40.70 -14.99
N GLU A 261 -6.02 40.10 -16.06
CA GLU A 261 -6.62 40.11 -17.41
C GLU A 261 -7.88 39.24 -17.50
N TYR A 262 -7.93 38.07 -16.81
CA TYR A 262 -8.98 37.08 -16.92
C TYR A 262 -9.83 36.92 -15.66
N GLN A 263 -9.75 37.86 -14.73
CA GLN A 263 -10.45 37.82 -13.44
C GLN A 263 -11.94 37.52 -13.59
N THR A 264 -12.62 38.12 -14.59
CA THR A 264 -14.05 37.88 -14.83
C THR A 264 -14.33 36.42 -15.12
N GLN A 265 -13.57 35.80 -16.04
CA GLN A 265 -13.75 34.40 -16.43
C GLN A 265 -13.42 33.45 -15.28
N ILE A 266 -12.37 33.76 -14.50
CA ILE A 266 -11.96 32.99 -13.32
C ILE A 266 -13.06 33.02 -12.26
N LEU A 267 -13.59 34.20 -11.94
CA LEU A 267 -14.64 34.32 -10.94
C LEU A 267 -15.97 33.74 -11.42
N ASP A 268 -16.27 33.80 -12.72
CA ASP A 268 -17.50 33.21 -13.27
C ASP A 268 -17.52 31.69 -13.13
N ILE A 269 -16.41 31.00 -13.39
CA ILE A 269 -16.36 29.55 -13.25
C ILE A 269 -16.39 29.12 -11.77
N ILE A 270 -15.80 29.90 -10.87
CA ILE A 270 -15.88 29.66 -9.42
C ILE A 270 -17.32 29.83 -8.94
N ARG A 271 -18.02 30.90 -9.36
CA ARG A 271 -19.43 31.14 -9.02
C ARG A 271 -20.34 30.03 -9.57
N ALA A 272 -20.05 29.51 -10.77
CA ALA A 272 -20.78 28.38 -11.33
C ALA A 272 -20.62 27.14 -10.42
N ALA A 273 -19.40 26.85 -9.97
CA ALA A 273 -19.14 25.76 -9.04
C ALA A 273 -19.84 25.98 -7.68
N GLN A 274 -19.74 27.17 -7.11
CA GLN A 274 -20.41 27.54 -5.85
C GLN A 274 -21.94 27.47 -5.94
N SER A 275 -22.50 27.84 -7.09
CA SER A 275 -23.94 27.69 -7.34
C SER A 275 -24.38 26.24 -7.40
N GLN A 276 -23.56 25.38 -7.98
CA GLN A 276 -23.82 23.93 -8.03
C GLN A 276 -23.61 23.25 -6.68
N TRP A 277 -22.63 23.72 -5.93
CA TRP A 277 -22.22 23.17 -4.64
C TRP A 277 -22.16 24.24 -3.56
N PRO A 278 -23.32 24.60 -2.95
CA PRO A 278 -23.39 25.68 -1.94
C PRO A 278 -22.49 25.45 -0.72
N PHE A 279 -22.19 24.20 -0.38
CA PHE A 279 -21.30 23.86 0.72
C PHE A 279 -19.84 24.32 0.52
N LEU A 280 -19.46 24.76 -0.69
CA LEU A 280 -18.13 25.37 -0.91
C LEU A 280 -18.00 26.77 -0.31
N VAL A 281 -19.10 27.38 0.12
CA VAL A 281 -19.16 28.74 0.68
C VAL A 281 -19.56 28.71 2.15
N GLU A 282 -20.14 27.60 2.64
CA GLU A 282 -20.74 27.49 3.96
C GLU A 282 -19.83 26.87 5.03
N GLU A 283 -18.66 26.32 4.66
CA GLU A 283 -17.66 25.78 5.59
C GLU A 283 -16.61 26.84 5.92
#